data_9d4e833145ea2f781f4ff9fad288b26a
#
_entry.id   9d4e833145ea2f781f4ff9fad288b26a
#
_cell.length_a   1.000
_cell.length_b   1.000
_cell.length_c   1.000
_cell.angle_alpha   90.00
_cell.angle_beta   90.00
_cell.angle_gamma   90.00
#
_symmetry.space_group_name_H-M   'P 1'
#
loop_
_entity.id
_entity.type
_entity.pdbx_description
1 polymer ?
#
loop_
_entity_poly.entity_id
_entity_poly.type
_entity_poly.pdbx_seq_one_letter_code
_entity_poly.pdbx_strand_id
1 'polypeptide(L)'
;MKKVSVIGAGKIGGSLVQRLSAAGDFDLTISDIHTEQLERFAEGYGARATPSNKEAAGESDLIIVAVKPWDVGTILDDISPAIEDEEKAVVSVAAGVPISAMAARLPQGAAVLRVMPNVCAAVGLGSAVVAANGPGEAHLPVVMEIFRHVGEVMELPERLFDAATALHGSGPAYVALFADALVQAGVREGIPRDIARRLVNGTIGGTAALLKERAAHQIRDEVMTPGGTTAAAFVAMEKAGFVAAVYDGVEAATEQARRLAK
;
A
#
# COMPACT_ATOMS: atom_id res chain seq x y z
N MET A 1 -1.18 -0.53 25.76
CA MET A 1 -0.70 -0.63 24.36
C MET A 1 -1.61 -1.61 23.63
N LYS A 2 -2.01 -1.32 22.41
CA LYS A 2 -2.80 -2.26 21.59
C LYS A 2 -1.90 -3.38 21.11
N LYS A 3 -2.38 -4.61 21.22
CA LYS A 3 -1.67 -5.80 20.77
C LYS A 3 -1.95 -6.06 19.30
N VAL A 4 -0.92 -6.00 18.49
CA VAL A 4 -1.03 -6.13 17.02
C VAL A 4 -0.13 -7.27 16.55
N SER A 5 -0.70 -8.25 15.88
CA SER A 5 0.08 -9.27 15.18
C SER A 5 0.15 -8.99 13.68
N VAL A 6 1.30 -9.30 13.09
CA VAL A 6 1.52 -9.26 11.66
C VAL A 6 1.91 -10.66 11.19
N ILE A 7 1.05 -11.29 10.41
CA ILE A 7 1.28 -12.61 9.82
C ILE A 7 1.82 -12.43 8.41
N GLY A 8 3.09 -12.73 8.24
CA GLY A 8 3.86 -12.51 7.00
C GLY A 8 4.86 -11.35 7.12
N ALA A 9 6.15 -11.68 7.16
CA ALA A 9 7.27 -10.75 7.28
C ALA A 9 7.81 -10.24 5.93
N GLY A 10 6.97 -10.24 4.89
CA GLY A 10 7.30 -9.77 3.56
C GLY A 10 7.47 -8.23 3.49
N LYS A 11 7.52 -7.69 2.26
CA LYS A 11 7.75 -6.23 2.06
C LYS A 11 6.74 -5.35 2.81
N ILE A 12 5.45 -5.65 2.75
CA ILE A 12 4.42 -4.85 3.42
C ILE A 12 4.39 -5.12 4.92
N GLY A 13 4.30 -6.40 5.34
CA GLY A 13 4.27 -6.75 6.76
C GLY A 13 5.53 -6.30 7.50
N GLY A 14 6.70 -6.51 6.91
CA GLY A 14 7.96 -6.02 7.47
C GLY A 14 8.03 -4.50 7.60
N SER A 15 7.52 -3.75 6.60
CA SER A 15 7.46 -2.29 6.69
C SER A 15 6.53 -1.82 7.81
N LEU A 16 5.40 -2.50 8.01
CA LEU A 16 4.49 -2.23 9.12
C LEU A 16 5.19 -2.45 10.46
N VAL A 17 5.78 -3.63 10.69
CA VAL A 17 6.48 -3.92 11.95
C VAL A 17 7.57 -2.90 12.23
N GLN A 18 8.39 -2.57 11.24
CA GLN A 18 9.45 -1.56 11.38
C GLN A 18 8.90 -0.20 11.81
N ARG A 19 7.83 0.27 11.18
CA ARG A 19 7.26 1.60 11.44
C ARG A 19 6.50 1.66 12.76
N LEU A 20 5.75 0.61 13.08
CA LEU A 20 5.00 0.53 14.34
C LEU A 20 5.93 0.37 15.54
N SER A 21 7.02 -0.39 15.41
CA SER A 21 8.06 -0.47 16.42
C SER A 21 8.69 0.90 16.71
N ALA A 22 8.99 1.67 15.66
CA ALA A 22 9.55 3.01 15.82
C ALA A 22 8.58 4.01 16.48
N ALA A 23 7.28 3.80 16.37
CA ALA A 23 6.26 4.60 17.04
C ALA A 23 6.18 4.31 18.55
N GLY A 24 6.43 3.07 18.98
CA GLY A 24 6.47 2.67 20.39
C GLY A 24 5.11 2.51 21.07
N ASP A 25 4.00 2.66 20.36
CA ASP A 25 2.64 2.69 20.91
C ASP A 25 1.93 1.31 20.86
N PHE A 26 2.59 0.30 20.26
CA PHE A 26 2.01 -1.02 19.99
C PHE A 26 2.84 -2.15 20.62
N ASP A 27 2.14 -3.18 21.09
CA ASP A 27 2.74 -4.46 21.47
C ASP A 27 2.69 -5.37 20.22
N LEU A 28 3.86 -5.61 19.63
CA LEU A 28 3.97 -6.21 18.30
C LEU A 28 4.36 -7.68 18.37
N THR A 29 3.58 -8.52 17.71
CA THR A 29 3.93 -9.92 17.45
C THR A 29 4.06 -10.12 15.93
N ILE A 30 5.10 -10.83 15.48
CA ILE A 30 5.26 -11.21 14.08
C ILE A 30 5.29 -12.71 13.91
N SER A 31 4.56 -13.20 12.90
CA SER A 31 4.60 -14.61 12.51
C SER A 31 5.01 -14.74 11.05
N ASP A 32 5.90 -15.69 10.75
CA ASP A 32 6.33 -16.06 9.40
C ASP A 32 6.80 -17.52 9.38
N ILE A 33 6.76 -18.15 8.21
CA ILE A 33 7.31 -19.49 7.99
C ILE A 33 8.84 -19.50 7.90
N HIS A 34 9.46 -18.34 7.69
CA HIS A 34 10.92 -18.17 7.57
C HIS A 34 11.52 -17.70 8.90
N THR A 35 12.18 -18.60 9.62
CA THR A 35 12.80 -18.32 10.93
C THR A 35 13.81 -17.20 10.90
N GLU A 36 14.64 -17.09 9.86
CA GLU A 36 15.60 -16.00 9.68
C GLU A 36 14.93 -14.61 9.66
N GLN A 37 13.73 -14.52 9.08
CA GLN A 37 12.95 -13.29 9.08
C GLN A 37 12.47 -12.97 10.51
N LEU A 38 12.00 -13.98 11.25
CA LEU A 38 11.52 -13.81 12.63
C LEU A 38 12.64 -13.31 13.56
N GLU A 39 13.82 -13.90 13.49
CA GLU A 39 15.01 -13.49 14.26
C GLU A 39 15.36 -12.03 13.96
N ARG A 40 15.41 -11.67 12.68
CA ARG A 40 15.69 -10.29 12.25
C ARG A 40 14.71 -9.27 12.82
N PHE A 41 13.41 -9.60 12.87
CA PHE A 41 12.40 -8.67 13.38
C PHE A 41 12.37 -8.62 14.91
N ALA A 42 12.66 -9.73 15.60
CA ALA A 42 12.81 -9.74 17.05
C ALA A 42 13.99 -8.90 17.51
N GLU A 43 15.17 -9.12 16.92
CA GLU A 43 16.39 -8.38 17.29
C GLU A 43 16.39 -6.93 16.83
N GLY A 44 15.92 -6.68 15.60
CA GLY A 44 16.00 -5.35 14.99
C GLY A 44 14.91 -4.38 15.45
N TYR A 45 13.75 -4.89 15.85
CA TYR A 45 12.57 -4.05 16.10
C TYR A 45 11.84 -4.38 17.41
N GLY A 46 12.35 -5.30 18.22
CA GLY A 46 11.76 -5.66 19.51
C GLY A 46 10.35 -6.29 19.40
N ALA A 47 9.97 -6.78 18.22
CA ALA A 47 8.73 -7.48 18.04
C ALA A 47 8.86 -8.92 18.60
N ARG A 48 7.83 -9.40 19.30
CA ARG A 48 7.76 -10.81 19.65
C ARG A 48 7.64 -11.64 18.37
N ALA A 49 8.46 -12.65 18.21
CA ALA A 49 8.46 -13.53 17.05
C ALA A 49 7.95 -14.92 17.39
N THR A 50 7.07 -15.47 16.58
CA THR A 50 6.57 -16.85 16.71
C THR A 50 6.36 -17.48 15.33
N PRO A 51 6.65 -18.78 15.15
CA PRO A 51 6.30 -19.48 13.92
C PRO A 51 4.82 -19.87 13.84
N SER A 52 4.03 -19.64 14.90
CA SER A 52 2.63 -20.04 15.00
C SER A 52 1.69 -18.84 14.74
N ASN A 53 0.98 -18.88 13.60
CA ASN A 53 -0.03 -17.84 13.30
C ASN A 53 -1.16 -17.84 14.34
N LYS A 54 -1.57 -19.03 14.81
CA LYS A 54 -2.61 -19.19 15.82
C LYS A 54 -2.21 -18.56 17.15
N GLU A 55 -0.95 -18.75 17.58
CA GLU A 55 -0.43 -18.11 18.77
C GLU A 55 -0.40 -16.58 18.61
N ALA A 56 0.12 -16.08 17.50
CA ALA A 56 0.16 -14.65 17.19
C ALA A 56 -1.25 -14.03 17.21
N ALA A 57 -2.23 -14.69 16.59
CA ALA A 57 -3.62 -14.24 16.56
C ALA A 57 -4.30 -14.31 17.94
N GLY A 58 -4.01 -15.37 18.72
CA GLY A 58 -4.61 -15.59 20.05
C GLY A 58 -4.27 -14.49 21.04
N GLU A 59 -3.06 -13.93 20.94
CA GLU A 59 -2.54 -12.92 21.88
C GLU A 59 -2.75 -11.47 21.44
N SER A 60 -3.37 -11.24 20.28
CA SER A 60 -3.51 -9.92 19.69
C SER A 60 -4.97 -9.48 19.58
N ASP A 61 -5.19 -8.15 19.68
CA ASP A 61 -6.49 -7.50 19.47
C ASP A 61 -6.72 -7.28 17.96
N LEU A 62 -5.64 -7.01 17.21
CA LEU A 62 -5.68 -6.77 15.78
C LEU A 62 -4.70 -7.70 15.05
N ILE A 63 -5.20 -8.46 14.09
CA ILE A 63 -4.45 -9.45 13.34
C ILE A 63 -4.31 -8.98 11.90
N ILE A 64 -3.09 -8.59 11.49
CA ILE A 64 -2.79 -8.14 10.12
C ILE A 64 -2.24 -9.31 9.30
N VAL A 65 -3.01 -9.76 8.31
CA VAL A 65 -2.64 -10.84 7.38
C VAL A 65 -1.94 -10.21 6.17
N ALA A 66 -0.61 -10.33 6.14
CA ALA A 66 0.27 -9.72 5.13
C ALA A 66 0.98 -10.76 4.23
N VAL A 67 0.28 -11.83 3.91
CA VAL A 67 0.74 -12.91 3.04
C VAL A 67 0.29 -12.70 1.59
N LYS A 68 0.68 -13.61 0.69
CA LYS A 68 0.22 -13.61 -0.69
C LYS A 68 -1.27 -13.93 -0.79
N PRO A 69 -1.98 -13.42 -1.81
CA PRO A 69 -3.43 -13.62 -1.94
C PRO A 69 -3.87 -15.10 -1.89
N TRP A 70 -3.12 -15.99 -2.49
CA TRP A 70 -3.42 -17.43 -2.52
C TRP A 70 -3.22 -18.15 -1.19
N ASP A 71 -2.46 -17.55 -0.26
CA ASP A 71 -2.22 -18.10 1.09
C ASP A 71 -3.23 -17.59 2.12
N VAL A 72 -3.97 -16.50 1.82
CA VAL A 72 -4.89 -15.84 2.77
C VAL A 72 -5.90 -16.85 3.33
N GLY A 73 -6.52 -17.67 2.46
CA GLY A 73 -7.50 -18.65 2.89
C GLY A 73 -6.94 -19.64 3.93
N THR A 74 -5.77 -20.19 3.67
CA THR A 74 -5.09 -21.11 4.59
C THR A 74 -4.75 -20.45 5.93
N ILE A 75 -4.30 -19.20 5.91
CA ILE A 75 -4.00 -18.45 7.14
C ILE A 75 -5.27 -18.19 7.94
N LEU A 76 -6.37 -17.81 7.27
CA LEU A 76 -7.64 -17.55 7.96
C LEU A 76 -8.20 -18.82 8.61
N ASP A 77 -8.12 -19.98 7.94
CA ASP A 77 -8.52 -21.27 8.50
C ASP A 77 -7.67 -21.64 9.73
N ASP A 78 -6.36 -21.37 9.70
CA ASP A 78 -5.41 -21.63 10.81
C ASP A 78 -5.72 -20.76 12.04
N ILE A 79 -5.99 -19.46 11.84
CA ILE A 79 -6.25 -18.52 12.93
C ILE A 79 -7.70 -18.48 13.40
N SER A 80 -8.65 -18.98 12.61
CA SER A 80 -10.08 -18.95 12.91
C SER A 80 -10.44 -19.38 14.35
N PRO A 81 -9.85 -20.46 14.92
CA PRO A 81 -10.12 -20.85 16.29
C PRO A 81 -9.62 -19.86 17.36
N ALA A 82 -8.81 -18.88 16.98
CA ALA A 82 -8.32 -17.85 17.88
C ALA A 82 -9.13 -16.52 17.78
N ILE A 83 -10.14 -16.46 16.90
CA ILE A 83 -10.99 -15.29 16.62
C ILE A 83 -12.39 -15.47 17.24
N GLU A 84 -12.46 -16.07 18.41
CA GLU A 84 -13.75 -16.26 19.10
C GLU A 84 -14.24 -15.01 19.84
N ASP A 85 -13.35 -14.01 20.05
CA ASP A 85 -13.63 -12.79 20.78
C ASP A 85 -14.09 -11.69 19.79
N GLU A 86 -15.27 -11.10 20.04
CA GLU A 86 -15.83 -10.00 19.24
C GLU A 86 -14.97 -8.73 19.28
N GLU A 87 -14.06 -8.60 20.26
CA GLU A 87 -13.13 -7.47 20.35
C GLU A 87 -11.94 -7.58 19.38
N LYS A 88 -11.74 -8.74 18.73
CA LYS A 88 -10.66 -8.97 17.77
C LYS A 88 -11.07 -8.60 16.35
N ALA A 89 -10.14 -8.04 15.60
CA ALA A 89 -10.35 -7.75 14.18
C ALA A 89 -9.25 -8.34 13.30
N VAL A 90 -9.65 -8.89 12.16
CA VAL A 90 -8.75 -9.40 11.11
C VAL A 90 -8.65 -8.39 9.98
N VAL A 91 -7.43 -7.99 9.64
CA VAL A 91 -7.10 -7.03 8.59
C VAL A 91 -6.27 -7.72 7.53
N SER A 92 -6.73 -7.80 6.29
CA SER A 92 -5.91 -8.32 5.19
C SER A 92 -5.36 -7.18 4.34
N VAL A 93 -4.07 -7.28 3.99
CA VAL A 93 -3.41 -6.38 3.02
C VAL A 93 -3.18 -7.06 1.66
N ALA A 94 -3.76 -8.22 1.45
CA ALA A 94 -3.63 -8.98 0.22
C ALA A 94 -4.49 -8.39 -0.91
N ALA A 95 -3.90 -8.25 -2.10
CA ALA A 95 -4.63 -7.80 -3.27
C ALA A 95 -5.64 -8.86 -3.74
N GLY A 96 -6.80 -8.42 -4.23
CA GLY A 96 -7.78 -9.30 -4.89
C GLY A 96 -8.60 -10.22 -3.98
N VAL A 97 -8.43 -10.19 -2.66
CA VAL A 97 -9.21 -11.02 -1.73
C VAL A 97 -10.33 -10.18 -1.12
N PRO A 98 -11.61 -10.42 -1.46
CA PRO A 98 -12.71 -9.62 -0.95
C PRO A 98 -13.05 -9.94 0.52
N ILE A 99 -13.60 -8.95 1.22
CA ILE A 99 -14.05 -9.07 2.62
C ILE A 99 -14.99 -10.26 2.80
N SER A 100 -15.93 -10.47 1.89
CA SER A 100 -16.89 -11.57 1.95
C SER A 100 -16.23 -12.95 1.92
N ALA A 101 -15.18 -13.13 1.11
CA ALA A 101 -14.43 -14.39 1.04
C ALA A 101 -13.60 -14.64 2.32
N MET A 102 -13.11 -13.58 2.95
CA MET A 102 -12.40 -13.67 4.23
C MET A 102 -13.37 -13.97 5.38
N ALA A 103 -14.49 -13.26 5.46
CA ALA A 103 -15.50 -13.45 6.49
C ALA A 103 -16.12 -14.86 6.47
N ALA A 104 -16.24 -15.46 5.27
CA ALA A 104 -16.75 -16.84 5.15
C ALA A 104 -15.84 -17.92 5.76
N ARG A 105 -14.59 -17.60 6.09
CA ARG A 105 -13.61 -18.51 6.72
C ARG A 105 -13.42 -18.27 8.21
N LEU A 106 -14.07 -17.25 8.76
CA LEU A 106 -13.95 -16.85 10.16
C LEU A 106 -15.29 -17.12 10.88
N PRO A 107 -15.32 -17.09 12.22
CA PRO A 107 -16.55 -17.21 12.98
C PRO A 107 -17.60 -16.18 12.54
N GLN A 108 -18.86 -16.54 12.67
CA GLN A 108 -19.96 -15.63 12.36
C GLN A 108 -19.88 -14.37 13.24
N GLY A 109 -19.95 -13.20 12.62
CA GLY A 109 -19.84 -11.94 13.35
C GLY A 109 -18.40 -11.40 13.46
N ALA A 110 -17.40 -12.12 12.96
CA ALA A 110 -16.01 -11.65 12.99
C ALA A 110 -15.83 -10.29 12.30
N ALA A 111 -15.08 -9.40 12.93
CA ALA A 111 -14.70 -8.11 12.37
C ALA A 111 -13.60 -8.32 11.32
N VAL A 112 -13.90 -7.95 10.07
CA VAL A 112 -12.99 -8.13 8.94
C VAL A 112 -12.79 -6.81 8.20
N LEU A 113 -11.54 -6.42 8.04
CA LEU A 113 -11.15 -5.23 7.27
C LEU A 113 -10.22 -5.63 6.13
N ARG A 114 -10.34 -4.89 5.06
CA ARG A 114 -9.44 -4.99 3.91
C ARG A 114 -8.69 -3.68 3.75
N VAL A 115 -7.37 -3.75 3.70
CA VAL A 115 -6.52 -2.60 3.42
C VAL A 115 -5.69 -2.91 2.19
N MET A 116 -5.64 -1.98 1.26
CA MET A 116 -4.77 -2.07 0.10
C MET A 116 -3.69 -0.99 0.20
N PRO A 117 -2.50 -1.29 0.73
CA PRO A 117 -1.36 -0.38 0.73
C PRO A 117 -0.57 -0.47 -0.57
N ASN A 118 0.42 0.43 -0.73
CA ASN A 118 1.38 0.33 -1.83
C ASN A 118 2.83 0.23 -1.34
N VAL A 119 3.76 -0.01 -2.26
CA VAL A 119 5.18 -0.25 -1.96
C VAL A 119 5.88 0.95 -1.31
N CYS A 120 5.37 2.18 -1.46
CA CYS A 120 5.91 3.39 -0.84
C CYS A 120 5.75 3.39 0.69
N ALA A 121 4.98 2.46 1.25
CA ALA A 121 4.92 2.16 2.69
C ALA A 121 6.31 1.91 3.29
N ALA A 122 7.23 1.31 2.53
CA ALA A 122 8.61 1.04 2.97
C ALA A 122 9.37 2.31 3.38
N VAL A 123 9.04 3.44 2.79
CA VAL A 123 9.66 4.74 3.11
C VAL A 123 8.75 5.65 3.94
N GLY A 124 7.58 5.16 4.40
CA GLY A 124 6.61 5.92 5.19
C GLY A 124 5.81 6.96 4.39
N LEU A 125 5.85 6.87 3.07
CA LEU A 125 5.12 7.74 2.14
C LEU A 125 4.17 6.92 1.27
N GLY A 126 3.61 5.86 1.84
CA GLY A 126 2.63 5.01 1.18
C GLY A 126 1.28 5.71 1.00
N SER A 127 0.42 5.05 0.25
CA SER A 127 -1.00 5.35 0.18
C SER A 127 -1.76 4.04 0.38
N ALA A 128 -2.84 4.07 1.14
CA ALA A 128 -3.66 2.90 1.41
C ALA A 128 -5.15 3.25 1.36
N VAL A 129 -5.96 2.32 0.89
CA VAL A 129 -7.41 2.39 1.05
C VAL A 129 -7.88 1.30 2.02
N VAL A 130 -8.91 1.59 2.81
CA VAL A 130 -9.48 0.67 3.79
C VAL A 130 -10.99 0.54 3.60
N ALA A 131 -11.50 -0.69 3.79
CA ALA A 131 -12.91 -0.99 3.92
C ALA A 131 -13.12 -2.04 5.01
N ALA A 132 -14.33 -2.11 5.57
CA ALA A 132 -14.71 -3.04 6.62
C ALA A 132 -16.06 -3.71 6.30
N ASN A 133 -16.31 -4.91 6.92
CA ASN A 133 -17.67 -5.40 7.07
C ASN A 133 -18.37 -4.67 8.24
N GLY A 134 -19.69 -4.92 8.44
CA GLY A 134 -20.43 -4.28 9.52
C GLY A 134 -19.75 -4.38 10.90
N PRO A 135 -19.39 -5.59 11.40
CA PRO A 135 -18.64 -5.72 12.66
C PRO A 135 -17.28 -5.00 12.65
N GLY A 136 -16.60 -4.96 11.50
CA GLY A 136 -15.30 -4.30 11.36
C GLY A 136 -15.33 -2.78 11.42
N GLU A 137 -16.49 -2.14 11.23
CA GLU A 137 -16.60 -0.67 11.23
C GLU A 137 -16.11 -0.05 12.54
N ALA A 138 -16.33 -0.70 13.67
CA ALA A 138 -15.85 -0.25 14.98
C ALA A 138 -14.30 -0.19 15.06
N HIS A 139 -13.61 -0.96 14.23
CA HIS A 139 -12.15 -1.05 14.21
C HIS A 139 -11.50 -0.12 13.16
N LEU A 140 -12.27 0.53 12.26
CA LEU A 140 -11.74 1.45 11.26
C LEU A 140 -10.80 2.52 11.83
N PRO A 141 -11.15 3.22 12.92
CA PRO A 141 -10.28 4.28 13.45
C PRO A 141 -8.89 3.78 13.84
N VAL A 142 -8.81 2.62 14.50
CA VAL A 142 -7.51 2.04 14.93
C VAL A 142 -6.73 1.49 13.76
N VAL A 143 -7.39 0.86 12.79
CA VAL A 143 -6.72 0.36 11.58
C VAL A 143 -6.16 1.52 10.77
N MET A 144 -6.92 2.59 10.59
CA MET A 144 -6.43 3.79 9.93
C MET A 144 -5.26 4.43 10.67
N GLU A 145 -5.28 4.49 12.00
CA GLU A 145 -4.17 4.96 12.83
C GLU A 145 -2.89 4.16 12.54
N ILE A 146 -2.97 2.83 12.59
CA ILE A 146 -1.85 1.92 12.30
C ILE A 146 -1.27 2.18 10.92
N PHE A 147 -2.10 2.24 9.90
CA PHE A 147 -1.62 2.41 8.53
C PHE A 147 -1.12 3.82 8.22
N ARG A 148 -1.49 4.85 9.01
CA ARG A 148 -0.89 6.20 8.92
C ARG A 148 0.60 6.22 9.24
N HIS A 149 1.12 5.25 10.00
CA HIS A 149 2.56 5.11 10.22
C HIS A 149 3.34 4.73 8.94
N VAL A 150 2.67 4.20 7.93
CA VAL A 150 3.27 3.83 6.65
C VAL A 150 2.84 4.72 5.48
N GLY A 151 1.93 5.68 5.71
CA GLY A 151 1.50 6.63 4.69
C GLY A 151 0.12 7.21 4.91
N GLU A 152 -0.47 7.77 3.87
CA GLU A 152 -1.83 8.31 3.88
C GLU A 152 -2.85 7.18 3.77
N VAL A 153 -3.96 7.28 4.52
CA VAL A 153 -5.00 6.25 4.56
C VAL A 153 -6.36 6.88 4.33
N MET A 154 -7.12 6.29 3.42
CA MET A 154 -8.45 6.75 3.03
C MET A 154 -9.46 5.60 3.13
N GLU A 155 -10.61 5.86 3.72
CA GLU A 155 -11.73 4.94 3.62
C GLU A 155 -12.33 4.99 2.21
N LEU A 156 -12.60 3.81 1.63
CA LEU A 156 -13.16 3.69 0.30
C LEU A 156 -14.10 2.48 0.24
N PRO A 157 -15.29 2.58 -0.36
CA PRO A 157 -16.16 1.41 -0.57
C PRO A 157 -15.42 0.28 -1.31
N GLU A 158 -15.54 -0.96 -0.82
CA GLU A 158 -14.77 -2.11 -1.34
C GLU A 158 -14.92 -2.31 -2.86
N ARG A 159 -16.11 -2.01 -3.42
CA ARG A 159 -16.36 -2.08 -4.88
C ARG A 159 -15.41 -1.23 -5.74
N LEU A 160 -14.69 -0.28 -5.14
CA LEU A 160 -13.73 0.60 -5.80
C LEU A 160 -12.27 0.16 -5.61
N PHE A 161 -12.00 -0.92 -4.85
CA PHE A 161 -10.65 -1.36 -4.54
C PHE A 161 -9.83 -1.77 -5.77
N ASP A 162 -10.47 -2.34 -6.79
CA ASP A 162 -9.75 -2.72 -8.02
C ASP A 162 -9.25 -1.49 -8.78
N ALA A 163 -10.09 -0.46 -8.89
CA ALA A 163 -9.69 0.81 -9.49
C ALA A 163 -8.64 1.55 -8.63
N ALA A 164 -8.82 1.54 -7.31
CA ALA A 164 -7.83 2.10 -6.39
C ALA A 164 -6.50 1.34 -6.49
N THR A 165 -6.50 0.01 -6.58
CA THR A 165 -5.31 -0.80 -6.79
C THR A 165 -4.59 -0.42 -8.08
N ALA A 166 -5.32 -0.25 -9.17
CA ALA A 166 -4.76 0.20 -10.45
C ALA A 166 -4.13 1.60 -10.33
N LEU A 167 -4.77 2.51 -9.57
CA LEU A 167 -4.31 3.89 -9.43
C LEU A 167 -3.10 4.02 -8.49
N HIS A 168 -3.21 3.56 -7.24
CA HIS A 168 -2.18 3.80 -6.22
C HIS A 168 -1.29 2.58 -5.94
N GLY A 169 -1.81 1.36 -6.09
CA GLY A 169 -1.05 0.12 -5.93
C GLY A 169 -0.02 -0.04 -7.07
N SER A 170 -0.45 0.15 -8.32
CA SER A 170 0.41 0.12 -9.51
C SER A 170 1.07 1.47 -9.79
N GLY A 171 0.54 2.57 -9.28
CA GLY A 171 0.99 3.95 -9.50
C GLY A 171 2.49 4.18 -9.35
N PRO A 172 3.17 3.63 -8.32
CA PRO A 172 4.62 3.76 -8.19
C PRO A 172 5.40 3.28 -9.41
N ALA A 173 4.92 2.22 -10.10
CA ALA A 173 5.54 1.74 -11.34
C ALA A 173 5.33 2.72 -12.51
N TYR A 174 4.18 3.38 -12.60
CA TYR A 174 3.93 4.39 -13.63
C TYR A 174 4.80 5.62 -13.43
N VAL A 175 4.95 6.08 -12.18
CA VAL A 175 5.84 7.21 -11.84
C VAL A 175 7.29 6.84 -12.15
N ALA A 176 7.73 5.62 -11.84
CA ALA A 176 9.07 5.14 -12.14
C ALA A 176 9.32 5.05 -13.67
N LEU A 177 8.33 4.60 -14.45
CA LEU A 177 8.40 4.59 -15.92
C LEU A 177 8.54 6.01 -16.49
N PHE A 178 7.75 6.95 -15.99
CA PHE A 178 7.84 8.36 -16.38
C PHE A 178 9.20 8.97 -16.01
N ALA A 179 9.71 8.67 -14.81
CA ALA A 179 11.04 9.10 -14.37
C ALA A 179 12.14 8.59 -15.32
N ASP A 180 12.11 7.30 -15.67
CA ASP A 180 13.11 6.72 -16.57
C ASP A 180 13.04 7.33 -17.97
N ALA A 181 11.83 7.55 -18.49
CA ALA A 181 11.65 8.25 -19.78
C ALA A 181 12.23 9.67 -19.78
N LEU A 182 12.05 10.43 -18.71
CA LEU A 182 12.66 11.76 -18.55
C LEU A 182 14.18 11.70 -18.49
N VAL A 183 14.75 10.72 -17.76
CA VAL A 183 16.21 10.51 -17.72
C VAL A 183 16.76 10.19 -19.10
N GLN A 184 16.10 9.31 -19.85
CA GLN A 184 16.51 8.94 -21.20
C GLN A 184 16.41 10.15 -22.17
N ALA A 185 15.34 10.96 -22.05
CA ALA A 185 15.19 12.18 -22.83
C ALA A 185 16.34 13.17 -22.52
N GLY A 186 16.68 13.38 -21.25
CA GLY A 186 17.82 14.24 -20.85
C GLY A 186 19.14 13.74 -21.43
N VAL A 187 19.39 12.44 -21.45
CA VAL A 187 20.58 11.86 -22.06
C VAL A 187 20.60 12.10 -23.57
N ARG A 188 19.45 12.01 -24.24
CA ARG A 188 19.32 12.30 -25.67
C ARG A 188 19.67 13.75 -26.00
N GLU A 189 19.37 14.68 -25.08
CA GLU A 189 19.71 16.09 -25.19
C GLU A 189 21.15 16.42 -24.72
N GLY A 190 21.98 15.40 -24.44
CA GLY A 190 23.41 15.54 -24.10
C GLY A 190 23.72 15.67 -22.60
N ILE A 191 22.76 15.52 -21.71
CA ILE A 191 23.00 15.55 -20.25
C ILE A 191 23.59 14.20 -19.81
N PRO A 192 24.71 14.18 -19.07
CA PRO A 192 25.23 12.95 -18.49
C PRO A 192 24.17 12.20 -17.65
N ARG A 193 24.09 10.88 -17.79
CA ARG A 193 22.99 10.05 -17.21
C ARG A 193 22.82 10.21 -15.69
N ASP A 194 23.92 10.29 -14.95
CA ASP A 194 23.92 10.48 -13.51
C ASP A 194 23.34 11.84 -13.11
N ILE A 195 23.65 12.88 -13.86
CA ILE A 195 23.11 14.25 -13.67
C ILE A 195 21.63 14.26 -14.04
N ALA A 196 21.25 13.70 -15.22
CA ALA A 196 19.85 13.63 -15.64
C ALA A 196 18.99 12.92 -14.57
N ARG A 197 19.46 11.79 -14.02
CA ARG A 197 18.78 11.06 -12.94
C ARG A 197 18.59 11.92 -11.69
N ARG A 198 19.62 12.67 -11.27
CA ARG A 198 19.53 13.54 -10.09
C ARG A 198 18.54 14.68 -10.30
N LEU A 199 18.54 15.30 -11.48
CA LEU A 199 17.59 16.35 -11.84
C LEU A 199 16.15 15.83 -11.83
N VAL A 200 15.88 14.68 -12.46
CA VAL A 200 14.56 14.07 -12.53
C VAL A 200 14.06 13.68 -11.14
N ASN A 201 14.88 13.03 -10.33
CA ASN A 201 14.48 12.64 -8.97
C ASN A 201 14.15 13.86 -8.10
N GLY A 202 14.94 14.93 -8.18
CA GLY A 202 14.66 16.20 -7.51
C GLY A 202 13.35 16.82 -7.96
N THR A 203 13.10 16.82 -9.27
CA THR A 203 11.86 17.35 -9.87
C THR A 203 10.64 16.58 -9.39
N ILE A 204 10.67 15.24 -9.44
CA ILE A 204 9.56 14.40 -8.99
C ILE A 204 9.31 14.60 -7.49
N GLY A 205 10.36 14.55 -6.66
CA GLY A 205 10.22 14.76 -5.22
C GLY A 205 9.65 16.14 -4.86
N GLY A 206 10.16 17.19 -5.50
CA GLY A 206 9.64 18.56 -5.33
C GLY A 206 8.19 18.69 -5.78
N THR A 207 7.84 18.15 -6.95
CA THR A 207 6.47 18.17 -7.44
C THR A 207 5.52 17.41 -6.54
N ALA A 208 5.93 16.23 -6.02
CA ALA A 208 5.14 15.48 -5.07
C ALA A 208 4.87 16.26 -3.77
N ALA A 209 5.85 17.04 -3.29
CA ALA A 209 5.65 17.93 -2.14
C ALA A 209 4.65 19.06 -2.44
N LEU A 210 4.74 19.67 -3.60
CA LEU A 210 3.79 20.71 -4.02
C LEU A 210 2.36 20.20 -4.17
N LEU A 211 2.19 18.96 -4.65
CA LEU A 211 0.87 18.31 -4.82
C LEU A 211 0.12 18.05 -3.50
N LYS A 212 0.80 18.10 -2.34
CA LYS A 212 0.15 18.04 -1.03
C LYS A 212 -0.67 19.29 -0.71
N GLU A 213 -0.29 20.43 -1.27
CA GLU A 213 -0.87 21.74 -0.96
C GLU A 213 -1.68 22.32 -2.12
N ARG A 214 -1.40 21.86 -3.33
CA ARG A 214 -1.96 22.47 -4.56
C ARG A 214 -2.43 21.43 -5.56
N ALA A 215 -3.49 21.73 -6.29
CA ALA A 215 -3.98 20.86 -7.36
C ALA A 215 -2.98 20.82 -8.54
N ALA A 216 -2.90 19.66 -9.19
CA ALA A 216 -1.93 19.43 -10.28
C ALA A 216 -2.01 20.45 -11.41
N HIS A 217 -3.24 20.89 -11.79
CA HIS A 217 -3.42 21.89 -12.85
C HIS A 217 -2.85 23.27 -12.46
N GLN A 218 -2.92 23.65 -11.18
CA GLN A 218 -2.35 24.91 -10.69
C GLN A 218 -0.83 24.94 -10.81
N ILE A 219 -0.17 23.81 -10.43
CA ILE A 219 1.29 23.69 -10.58
C ILE A 219 1.68 23.74 -12.05
N ARG A 220 0.94 23.02 -12.92
CA ARG A 220 1.15 23.02 -14.36
C ARG A 220 1.06 24.43 -14.94
N ASP A 221 0.00 25.16 -14.63
CA ASP A 221 -0.30 26.48 -15.20
C ASP A 221 0.73 27.53 -14.71
N GLU A 222 1.23 27.42 -13.48
CA GLU A 222 2.29 28.27 -12.93
C GLU A 222 3.63 28.08 -13.68
N VAL A 223 3.98 26.83 -14.01
CA VAL A 223 5.24 26.53 -14.71
C VAL A 223 5.16 26.81 -16.20
N MET A 224 3.95 26.78 -16.78
CA MET A 224 3.71 26.97 -18.22
C MET A 224 3.57 28.42 -18.60
N THR A 225 4.69 29.04 -18.99
CA THR A 225 4.69 30.43 -19.47
C THR A 225 4.34 30.53 -20.97
N PRO A 226 3.69 31.64 -21.45
CA PRO A 226 3.39 31.85 -22.87
C PRO A 226 4.65 31.76 -23.74
N GLY A 227 4.64 30.91 -24.76
CA GLY A 227 5.78 30.67 -25.66
C GLY A 227 6.99 30.00 -25.04
N GLY A 228 6.89 29.55 -23.79
CA GLY A 228 7.98 28.91 -23.05
C GLY A 228 8.23 27.45 -23.45
N THR A 229 9.33 26.89 -22.95
CA THR A 229 9.74 25.50 -23.20
C THR A 229 8.71 24.48 -22.71
N THR A 230 8.07 24.77 -21.57
CA THR A 230 7.03 23.90 -20.99
C THR A 230 5.79 23.82 -21.90
N ALA A 231 5.35 24.94 -22.47
CA ALA A 231 4.21 24.97 -23.39
C ALA A 231 4.49 24.14 -24.66
N ALA A 232 5.70 24.28 -25.24
CA ALA A 232 6.12 23.49 -26.40
C ALA A 232 6.18 21.98 -26.10
N ALA A 233 6.75 21.61 -24.95
CA ALA A 233 6.82 20.21 -24.50
C ALA A 233 5.43 19.62 -24.28
N PHE A 234 4.52 20.38 -23.65
CA PHE A 234 3.15 19.93 -23.37
C PHE A 234 2.39 19.58 -24.66
N VAL A 235 2.42 20.48 -25.65
CA VAL A 235 1.81 20.23 -26.96
C VAL A 235 2.37 18.97 -27.63
N ALA A 236 3.68 18.75 -27.55
CA ALA A 236 4.30 17.55 -28.11
C ALA A 236 3.84 16.26 -27.41
N MET A 237 3.74 16.27 -26.07
CA MET A 237 3.25 15.15 -25.28
C MET A 237 1.77 14.86 -25.55
N GLU A 238 0.92 15.88 -25.64
CA GLU A 238 -0.50 15.71 -25.98
C GLU A 238 -0.67 15.11 -27.38
N LYS A 239 0.05 15.61 -28.39
CA LYS A 239 0.04 15.05 -29.75
C LYS A 239 0.50 13.59 -29.79
N ALA A 240 1.42 13.18 -28.90
CA ALA A 240 1.88 11.82 -28.74
C ALA A 240 0.89 10.92 -27.97
N GLY A 241 -0.26 11.46 -27.50
CA GLY A 241 -1.29 10.69 -26.80
C GLY A 241 -0.97 10.38 -25.34
N PHE A 242 -0.13 11.17 -24.67
CA PHE A 242 0.30 10.89 -23.30
C PHE A 242 -0.88 10.70 -22.32
N VAL A 243 -1.88 11.58 -22.36
CA VAL A 243 -3.05 11.52 -21.48
C VAL A 243 -3.88 10.26 -21.77
N ALA A 244 -4.10 9.94 -23.05
CA ALA A 244 -4.82 8.73 -23.45
C ALA A 244 -4.09 7.47 -22.96
N ALA A 245 -2.77 7.39 -23.14
CA ALA A 245 -1.98 6.26 -22.66
C ALA A 245 -2.08 6.05 -21.13
N VAL A 246 -2.19 7.12 -20.35
CA VAL A 246 -2.41 7.02 -18.89
C VAL A 246 -3.80 6.46 -18.59
N TYR A 247 -4.84 6.90 -19.27
CA TYR A 247 -6.20 6.40 -19.09
C TYR A 247 -6.28 4.91 -19.45
N ASP A 248 -5.81 4.54 -20.62
CA ASP A 248 -5.81 3.16 -21.12
C ASP A 248 -5.01 2.23 -20.19
N GLY A 249 -3.88 2.71 -19.67
CA GLY A 249 -3.06 1.96 -18.73
C GLY A 249 -3.77 1.68 -17.40
N VAL A 250 -4.45 2.68 -16.83
CA VAL A 250 -5.23 2.52 -15.58
C VAL A 250 -6.45 1.63 -15.81
N GLU A 251 -7.13 1.76 -16.94
CA GLU A 251 -8.27 0.90 -17.30
C GLU A 251 -7.83 -0.57 -17.42
N ALA A 252 -6.78 -0.84 -18.17
CA ALA A 252 -6.22 -2.20 -18.33
C ALA A 252 -5.80 -2.81 -16.97
N ALA A 253 -5.17 -2.02 -16.10
CA ALA A 253 -4.79 -2.48 -14.77
C ALA A 253 -6.01 -2.78 -13.88
N THR A 254 -7.07 -1.97 -13.98
CA THR A 254 -8.35 -2.18 -13.26
C THR A 254 -9.02 -3.46 -13.72
N GLU A 255 -9.07 -3.72 -15.03
CA GLU A 255 -9.62 -4.97 -15.56
C GLU A 255 -8.82 -6.19 -15.10
N GLN A 256 -7.50 -6.08 -15.09
CA GLN A 256 -6.66 -7.17 -14.60
C GLN A 256 -6.86 -7.41 -13.08
N ALA A 257 -7.01 -6.37 -12.27
CA ALA A 257 -7.32 -6.50 -10.85
C ALA A 257 -8.63 -7.26 -10.62
N ARG A 258 -9.69 -6.93 -11.39
CA ARG A 258 -10.97 -7.63 -11.36
C ARG A 258 -10.89 -9.11 -11.75
N ARG A 259 -9.97 -9.46 -12.66
CA ARG A 259 -9.74 -10.87 -13.06
C ARG A 259 -9.04 -11.67 -11.97
N LEU A 260 -8.13 -11.04 -11.24
CA LEU A 260 -7.40 -11.67 -10.13
C LEU A 260 -8.25 -11.83 -8.86
N ALA A 261 -9.32 -11.06 -8.71
CA ALA A 261 -10.26 -11.14 -7.59
C ALA A 261 -11.35 -12.24 -7.76
N LYS A 262 -11.38 -12.94 -8.89
CA LYS A 262 -12.29 -14.07 -9.19
C LYS A 262 -11.63 -15.40 -8.84
#